data_37e78a8dc45470d25facb9ef76709fcb
#
_entry.id   37e78a8dc45470d25facb9ef76709fcb
#
_cell.length_a   1.000
_cell.length_b   1.000
_cell.length_c   1.000
_cell.angle_alpha   90.00
_cell.angle_beta   90.00
_cell.angle_gamma   90.00
#
_symmetry.space_group_name_H-M   'P 1'
#
loop_
_entity.id
_entity.type
_entity.pdbx_description
1 polymer ?
#
loop_
_entity_poly.entity_id
_entity_poly.type
_entity_poly.pdbx_seq_one_letter_code
_entity_poly.pdbx_strand_id
1 'polypeptide(L)'
;MAKIQEVTIPHLAQACDELGMDYALIAAITDEDGPGAETPAVPEDSCQAEPADTARTVLQTGLPHLSIYCDLQEGTLSAFATWEGRLPATAEDEVAALLGDLNWDFIAPTLSYSLQEAPGPRAQEEIVISANRAMGVAEGLSMQQLRGFLDSAFDSFTQVFEYIAQALPAAVTWENNNA
;
A
#
# COMPACT_ATOMS: atom_id res chain seq x y z
N MET A 1 25.10 -19.35 -10.07
CA MET A 1 24.81 -17.90 -10.12
C MET A 1 23.30 -17.75 -10.23
N ALA A 2 22.68 -16.96 -9.34
CA ALA A 2 21.25 -16.68 -9.45
C ALA A 2 20.98 -15.89 -10.74
N LYS A 3 19.97 -16.30 -11.53
CA LYS A 3 19.63 -15.66 -12.79
C LYS A 3 18.91 -14.34 -12.49
N ILE A 4 19.45 -13.22 -12.93
CA ILE A 4 18.77 -11.92 -12.93
C ILE A 4 17.77 -11.91 -14.07
N GLN A 5 16.56 -11.43 -13.81
CA GLN A 5 15.48 -11.34 -14.78
C GLN A 5 14.62 -10.10 -14.50
N GLU A 6 13.89 -9.63 -15.50
CA GLU A 6 12.93 -8.57 -15.33
C GLU A 6 11.91 -8.93 -14.24
N VAL A 7 11.60 -7.99 -13.36
CA VAL A 7 10.58 -8.19 -12.32
C VAL A 7 9.20 -7.94 -12.94
N THR A 8 8.30 -8.88 -12.73
CA THR A 8 6.92 -8.80 -13.24
C THR A 8 5.93 -9.22 -12.15
N ILE A 9 4.65 -8.91 -12.32
CA ILE A 9 3.59 -9.34 -11.37
C ILE A 9 3.58 -10.86 -11.17
N PRO A 10 3.71 -11.72 -12.20
CA PRO A 10 3.86 -13.16 -11.97
C PRO A 10 5.07 -13.56 -11.10
N HIS A 11 6.19 -12.83 -11.18
CA HIS A 11 7.34 -13.09 -10.30
C HIS A 11 7.06 -12.69 -8.84
N LEU A 12 6.28 -11.61 -8.62
CA LEU A 12 5.81 -11.24 -7.29
C LEU A 12 4.89 -12.31 -6.72
N ALA A 13 3.94 -12.80 -7.51
CA ALA A 13 3.04 -13.88 -7.14
C ALA A 13 3.83 -15.14 -6.73
N GLN A 14 4.79 -15.57 -7.56
CA GLN A 14 5.66 -16.70 -7.24
C GLN A 14 6.45 -16.47 -5.92
N ALA A 15 6.95 -15.25 -5.70
CA ALA A 15 7.68 -14.93 -4.47
C ALA A 15 6.77 -15.00 -3.23
N CYS A 16 5.50 -14.58 -3.33
CA CYS A 16 4.50 -14.73 -2.27
C CYS A 16 4.19 -16.21 -2.00
N ASP A 17 4.00 -17.03 -3.05
CA ASP A 17 3.82 -18.48 -2.91
C ASP A 17 5.00 -19.14 -2.14
N GLU A 18 6.23 -18.77 -2.49
CA GLU A 18 7.44 -19.27 -1.83
C GLU A 18 7.58 -18.78 -0.37
N LEU A 19 6.96 -17.66 -0.02
CA LEU A 19 6.87 -17.14 1.35
C LEU A 19 5.67 -17.71 2.11
N GLY A 20 4.79 -18.49 1.46
CA GLY A 20 3.57 -19.03 2.05
C GLY A 20 2.50 -17.98 2.31
N MET A 21 2.50 -16.90 1.54
CA MET A 21 1.54 -15.79 1.65
C MET A 21 0.40 -15.96 0.67
N ASP A 22 -0.83 -15.85 1.15
CA ASP A 22 -2.00 -15.74 0.30
C ASP A 22 -2.02 -14.37 -0.40
N TYR A 23 -2.41 -14.33 -1.67
CA TYR A 23 -2.50 -13.08 -2.43
C TYR A 23 -3.67 -13.09 -3.43
N ALA A 24 -4.05 -11.90 -3.88
CA ALA A 24 -4.97 -11.67 -4.99
C ALA A 24 -4.35 -10.70 -5.99
N LEU A 25 -4.67 -10.87 -7.27
CA LEU A 25 -4.34 -9.89 -8.30
C LEU A 25 -5.57 -9.02 -8.56
N ILE A 26 -5.43 -7.74 -8.36
CA ILE A 26 -6.51 -6.76 -8.52
C ILE A 26 -6.16 -5.74 -9.60
N ALA A 27 -7.18 -5.21 -10.27
CA ALA A 27 -7.00 -4.05 -11.16
C ALA A 27 -6.85 -2.79 -10.29
N ALA A 28 -5.76 -2.04 -10.48
CA ALA A 28 -5.66 -0.73 -9.85
C ALA A 28 -6.61 0.24 -10.54
N ILE A 29 -7.39 0.96 -9.76
CA ILE A 29 -8.19 2.08 -10.25
C ILE A 29 -7.22 3.24 -10.40
N THR A 30 -6.99 3.70 -11.64
CA THR A 30 -6.27 4.95 -11.85
C THR A 30 -7.25 6.09 -11.64
N ASP A 31 -7.11 6.82 -10.54
CA ASP A 31 -7.86 8.06 -10.31
C ASP A 31 -7.37 9.16 -11.27
N GLU A 32 -7.65 9.02 -12.56
CA GLU A 32 -7.54 10.14 -13.50
C GLU A 32 -8.77 11.07 -13.47
N ASP A 33 -9.82 10.72 -12.74
CA ASP A 33 -10.99 11.56 -12.52
C ASP A 33 -10.92 12.26 -11.14
N GLY A 34 -10.00 13.21 -11.01
CA GLY A 34 -10.08 14.20 -9.94
C GLY A 34 -11.40 15.00 -10.05
N PRO A 35 -12.05 15.41 -8.93
CA PRO A 35 -13.28 16.17 -8.97
C PRO A 35 -13.03 17.56 -9.56
N GLY A 36 -13.24 17.74 -10.87
CA GLY A 36 -13.07 19.04 -11.53
C GLY A 36 -12.93 19.06 -13.04
N ALA A 37 -13.01 17.95 -13.75
CA ALA A 37 -13.02 17.96 -15.21
C ALA A 37 -14.45 18.26 -15.72
N GLU A 38 -14.70 19.54 -16.08
CA GLU A 38 -15.88 19.92 -16.88
C GLU A 38 -15.80 19.20 -18.24
N THR A 39 -16.84 18.46 -18.55
CA THR A 39 -17.04 17.74 -19.81
C THR A 39 -17.04 18.74 -20.99
N PRO A 40 -16.06 18.77 -21.88
CA PRO A 40 -16.24 19.47 -23.16
C PRO A 40 -17.09 18.61 -24.10
N ALA A 41 -18.08 19.25 -24.69
CA ALA A 41 -19.00 18.68 -25.66
C ALA A 41 -18.25 17.95 -26.80
N VAL A 42 -18.67 16.71 -27.05
CA VAL A 42 -18.18 15.81 -28.09
C VAL A 42 -18.52 16.39 -29.48
N PRO A 43 -17.58 16.54 -30.43
CA PRO A 43 -17.90 16.50 -31.85
C PRO A 43 -17.94 15.05 -32.31
N GLU A 44 -19.08 14.64 -32.84
CA GLU A 44 -19.23 13.41 -33.58
C GLU A 44 -18.39 13.49 -34.86
N ASP A 45 -17.28 12.83 -34.94
CA ASP A 45 -16.74 12.09 -36.09
C ASP A 45 -15.24 11.79 -35.89
N SER A 46 -14.91 10.56 -35.58
CA SER A 46 -13.72 9.86 -36.09
C SER A 46 -13.56 8.50 -35.43
N CYS A 47 -13.77 7.48 -36.21
CA CYS A 47 -13.35 6.11 -35.96
C CYS A 47 -11.84 6.05 -35.79
N GLN A 48 -11.39 5.77 -34.57
CA GLN A 48 -10.27 4.90 -34.16
C GLN A 48 -10.07 5.09 -32.67
N ALA A 49 -10.89 4.38 -31.87
CA ALA A 49 -10.60 4.19 -30.46
C ALA A 49 -9.44 3.20 -30.39
N GLU A 50 -8.24 3.68 -30.09
CA GLU A 50 -7.23 2.84 -29.48
C GLU A 50 -7.79 2.38 -28.11
N PRO A 51 -7.54 1.13 -27.68
CA PRO A 51 -8.01 0.70 -26.37
C PRO A 51 -7.21 1.43 -25.29
N ALA A 52 -7.72 2.56 -24.84
CA ALA A 52 -7.38 3.14 -23.57
C ALA A 52 -7.97 2.20 -22.52
N ASP A 53 -7.20 1.40 -21.92
CA ASP A 53 -7.29 0.92 -20.55
C ASP A 53 -6.35 -0.26 -20.34
N THR A 54 -5.09 0.03 -20.12
CA THR A 54 -4.22 -0.95 -19.49
C THR A 54 -4.53 -0.88 -17.99
N ALA A 55 -5.60 -1.56 -17.59
CA ALA A 55 -5.91 -1.75 -16.18
C ALA A 55 -4.65 -2.30 -15.50
N ARG A 56 -4.00 -1.46 -14.70
CA ARG A 56 -2.76 -1.80 -14.01
C ARG A 56 -3.07 -2.89 -12.99
N THR A 57 -2.33 -3.97 -13.01
CA THR A 57 -2.50 -5.06 -12.05
C THR A 57 -1.59 -4.83 -10.85
N VAL A 58 -2.16 -4.92 -9.66
CA VAL A 58 -1.48 -4.83 -8.37
C VAL A 58 -1.66 -6.15 -7.63
N LEU A 59 -0.63 -6.62 -6.94
CA LEU A 59 -0.72 -7.76 -6.06
C LEU A 59 -1.16 -7.29 -4.67
N GLN A 60 -2.29 -7.80 -4.19
CA GLN A 60 -2.78 -7.58 -2.84
C GLN A 60 -2.50 -8.80 -1.97
N THR A 61 -1.99 -8.59 -0.79
CA THR A 61 -1.82 -9.59 0.27
C THR A 61 -2.16 -8.97 1.62
N GLY A 62 -2.02 -9.70 2.71
CA GLY A 62 -2.31 -9.20 4.05
C GLY A 62 -1.51 -9.91 5.13
N LEU A 63 -1.32 -9.20 6.22
CA LEU A 63 -0.86 -9.68 7.51
C LEU A 63 -1.93 -9.35 8.55
N PRO A 64 -1.88 -9.88 9.78
CA PRO A 64 -2.83 -9.50 10.81
C PRO A 64 -2.91 -7.97 10.95
N HIS A 65 -4.12 -7.41 10.74
CA HIS A 65 -4.43 -5.98 10.80
C HIS A 65 -3.69 -5.09 9.79
N LEU A 66 -3.13 -5.67 8.72
CA LEU A 66 -2.45 -4.96 7.64
C LEU A 66 -2.98 -5.43 6.28
N SER A 67 -3.42 -4.48 5.47
CA SER A 67 -3.65 -4.70 4.04
C SER A 67 -2.42 -4.24 3.27
N ILE A 68 -1.83 -5.13 2.46
CA ILE A 68 -0.58 -4.86 1.75
C ILE A 68 -0.81 -4.93 0.25
N TYR A 69 -0.25 -3.97 -0.47
CA TYR A 69 -0.30 -3.88 -1.93
C TYR A 69 1.13 -3.80 -2.46
N CYS A 70 1.44 -4.67 -3.41
CA CYS A 70 2.71 -4.63 -4.14
C CYS A 70 2.46 -4.21 -5.58
N ASP A 71 3.15 -3.17 -5.99
CA ASP A 71 2.96 -2.50 -7.25
C ASP A 71 4.27 -2.30 -7.99
N LEU A 72 4.21 -2.39 -9.31
CA LEU A 72 5.37 -2.29 -10.18
C LEU A 72 5.14 -1.19 -11.21
N GLN A 73 5.85 -0.08 -11.05
CA GLN A 73 5.78 1.07 -11.97
C GLN A 73 7.17 1.55 -12.36
N GLU A 74 7.37 1.81 -13.64
CA GLU A 74 8.55 2.50 -14.18
C GLU A 74 9.89 1.98 -13.61
N GLY A 75 10.00 0.66 -13.46
CA GLY A 75 11.20 0.03 -12.89
C GLY A 75 11.36 0.21 -11.38
N THR A 76 10.28 0.55 -10.68
CA THR A 76 10.22 0.60 -9.23
C THR A 76 9.21 -0.41 -8.70
N LEU A 77 9.63 -1.24 -7.78
CA LEU A 77 8.77 -2.11 -6.98
C LEU A 77 8.46 -1.40 -5.66
N SER A 78 7.18 -1.18 -5.39
CA SER A 78 6.68 -0.60 -4.14
C SER A 78 5.83 -1.63 -3.38
N ALA A 79 6.10 -1.80 -2.10
CA ALA A 79 5.23 -2.49 -1.15
C ALA A 79 4.61 -1.42 -0.23
N PHE A 80 3.30 -1.36 -0.20
CA PHE A 80 2.52 -0.37 0.56
C PHE A 80 1.61 -1.10 1.52
N ALA A 81 1.69 -0.77 2.80
CA ALA A 81 0.85 -1.34 3.84
C ALA A 81 -0.08 -0.28 4.44
N THR A 82 -1.36 -0.62 4.59
CA THR A 82 -2.35 0.19 5.32
C THR A 82 -2.74 -0.54 6.59
N TRP A 83 -2.69 0.15 7.71
CA TRP A 83 -3.07 -0.38 9.01
C TRP A 83 -4.58 -0.27 9.25
N GLU A 84 -5.16 -1.29 9.89
CA GLU A 84 -6.59 -1.30 10.26
C GLU A 84 -6.94 -0.35 11.41
N GLY A 85 -5.96 0.05 12.22
CA GLY A 85 -6.17 1.01 13.31
C GLY A 85 -6.70 2.34 12.80
N ARG A 86 -7.62 2.94 13.55
CA ARG A 86 -8.27 4.21 13.22
C ARG A 86 -8.24 5.14 14.42
N LEU A 87 -7.99 6.39 14.13
CA LEU A 87 -8.01 7.48 15.12
C LEU A 87 -8.87 8.64 14.60
N PRO A 88 -9.55 9.36 15.49
CA PRO A 88 -10.27 10.57 15.06
C PRO A 88 -9.28 11.64 14.57
N ALA A 89 -9.72 12.50 13.65
CA ALA A 89 -8.90 13.59 13.12
C ALA A 89 -8.30 14.49 14.21
N THR A 90 -8.94 14.57 15.39
CA THR A 90 -8.44 15.33 16.53
C THR A 90 -7.11 14.82 17.13
N ALA A 91 -6.69 13.61 16.77
CA ALA A 91 -5.40 13.02 17.17
C ALA A 91 -4.26 13.33 16.17
N GLU A 92 -4.49 14.19 15.17
CA GLU A 92 -3.56 14.43 14.08
C GLU A 92 -2.17 14.89 14.55
N ASP A 93 -2.11 15.84 15.48
CA ASP A 93 -0.84 16.35 16.03
C ASP A 93 -0.03 15.24 16.74
N GLU A 94 -0.71 14.37 17.48
CA GLU A 94 -0.07 13.24 18.19
C GLU A 94 0.48 12.22 17.18
N VAL A 95 -0.32 11.87 16.16
CA VAL A 95 0.09 10.95 15.09
C VAL A 95 1.25 11.52 14.29
N ALA A 96 1.17 12.79 13.89
CA ALA A 96 2.22 13.45 13.12
C ALA A 96 3.56 13.46 13.88
N ALA A 97 3.54 13.77 15.17
CA ALA A 97 4.73 13.75 16.03
C ALA A 97 5.33 12.33 16.11
N LEU A 98 4.51 11.32 16.42
CA LEU A 98 4.95 9.92 16.52
C LEU A 98 5.58 9.44 15.20
N LEU A 99 4.89 9.66 14.06
CA LEU A 99 5.40 9.21 12.76
C LEU A 99 6.67 9.99 12.35
N GLY A 100 6.78 11.25 12.73
CA GLY A 100 7.98 12.05 12.54
C GLY A 100 9.19 11.44 13.25
N ASP A 101 9.03 11.08 14.52
CA ASP A 101 10.09 10.45 15.32
C ASP A 101 10.46 9.07 14.76
N LEU A 102 9.46 8.24 14.40
CA LEU A 102 9.71 6.93 13.82
C LEU A 102 10.43 7.01 12.45
N ASN A 103 10.04 7.94 11.59
CA ASN A 103 10.71 8.15 10.31
C ASN A 103 12.15 8.68 10.47
N TRP A 104 12.46 9.32 11.60
CA TRP A 104 13.81 9.73 11.92
C TRP A 104 14.67 8.56 12.43
N ASP A 105 14.10 7.71 13.26
CA ASP A 105 14.80 6.62 13.92
C ASP A 105 14.97 5.38 13.02
N PHE A 106 14.04 5.14 12.11
CA PHE A 106 14.06 3.98 11.21
C PHE A 106 14.46 4.37 9.79
N ILE A 107 15.33 3.58 9.19
CA ILE A 107 15.69 3.73 7.76
C ILE A 107 14.51 3.33 6.86
N ALA A 108 13.70 2.36 7.30
CA ALA A 108 12.52 1.83 6.59
C ALA A 108 11.60 1.11 7.58
N PRO A 109 10.29 1.09 7.34
CA PRO A 109 9.57 1.71 6.22
C PRO A 109 9.43 3.22 6.37
N THR A 110 9.03 3.92 5.31
CA THR A 110 8.55 5.31 5.40
C THR A 110 7.09 5.30 5.82
N LEU A 111 6.77 6.03 6.88
CA LEU A 111 5.43 6.15 7.44
C LEU A 111 4.74 7.42 6.98
N SER A 112 3.45 7.34 6.73
CA SER A 112 2.58 8.46 6.39
C SER A 112 1.19 8.25 7.00
N TYR A 113 0.39 9.31 7.03
CA TYR A 113 -1.03 9.22 7.36
C TYR A 113 -1.86 10.02 6.37
N SER A 114 -3.13 9.69 6.29
CA SER A 114 -4.14 10.44 5.54
C SER A 114 -5.41 10.57 6.35
N LEU A 115 -6.16 11.65 6.12
CA LEU A 115 -7.51 11.81 6.63
C LEU A 115 -8.48 11.17 5.62
N GLN A 116 -9.35 10.30 6.08
CA GLN A 116 -10.34 9.63 5.27
C GLN A 116 -11.71 9.73 5.94
N GLU A 117 -12.76 9.85 5.15
CA GLU A 117 -14.12 9.78 5.69
C GLU A 117 -14.45 8.35 6.14
N ALA A 118 -14.84 8.20 7.40
CA ALA A 118 -15.33 6.92 7.90
C ALA A 118 -16.57 6.47 7.12
N PRO A 119 -16.71 5.18 6.77
CA PRO A 119 -17.88 4.69 6.08
C PRO A 119 -19.11 4.79 6.98
N GLY A 120 -20.17 5.47 6.52
CA GLY A 120 -21.47 5.50 7.21
C GLY A 120 -22.18 6.84 7.17
N PRO A 121 -23.42 6.91 7.71
CA PRO A 121 -24.29 8.08 7.61
C PRO A 121 -23.86 9.28 8.50
N ARG A 122 -22.84 9.12 9.32
CA ARG A 122 -22.19 10.17 10.11
C ARG A 122 -20.72 10.15 9.79
N ALA A 123 -20.38 10.47 8.54
CA ALA A 123 -19.01 10.56 8.09
C ALA A 123 -18.22 11.49 9.02
N GLN A 124 -17.28 10.93 9.78
CA GLN A 124 -16.27 11.66 10.54
C GLN A 124 -14.94 11.35 9.88
N GLU A 125 -14.08 12.35 9.83
CA GLU A 125 -12.73 12.13 9.35
C GLU A 125 -11.93 11.29 10.36
N GLU A 126 -11.32 10.25 9.85
CA GLU A 126 -10.45 9.34 10.59
C GLU A 126 -9.05 9.35 10.00
N ILE A 127 -8.06 9.20 10.87
CA ILE A 127 -6.67 9.05 10.47
C ILE A 127 -6.41 7.59 10.11
N VAL A 128 -5.88 7.39 8.92
CA VAL A 128 -5.39 6.10 8.41
C VAL A 128 -3.88 6.18 8.30
N ILE A 129 -3.17 5.30 9.00
CA ILE A 129 -1.71 5.23 8.97
C ILE A 129 -1.27 4.19 7.93
N SER A 130 -0.26 4.55 7.15
CA SER A 130 0.29 3.72 6.09
C SER A 130 1.81 3.68 6.16
N ALA A 131 2.38 2.61 5.62
CA ALA A 131 3.82 2.42 5.50
C ALA A 131 4.20 2.05 4.07
N ASN A 132 5.34 2.52 3.61
CA ASN A 132 5.84 2.24 2.26
C ASN A 132 7.30 1.79 2.28
N ARG A 133 7.60 0.80 1.45
CA ARG A 133 8.97 0.44 1.05
C ARG A 133 9.05 0.30 -0.46
N ALA A 134 10.08 0.89 -1.05
CA ALA A 134 10.28 0.81 -2.48
C ALA A 134 11.74 0.46 -2.81
N MET A 135 11.94 -0.17 -3.96
CA MET A 135 13.27 -0.43 -4.51
C MET A 135 13.27 -0.31 -6.03
N GLY A 136 14.38 0.17 -6.60
CA GLY A 136 14.59 0.16 -8.05
C GLY A 136 14.82 -1.27 -8.55
N VAL A 137 14.08 -1.66 -9.59
CA VAL A 137 14.13 -3.00 -10.21
C VAL A 137 14.32 -2.94 -11.71
N ALA A 138 14.69 -1.78 -12.27
CA ALA A 138 14.88 -1.59 -13.71
C ALA A 138 15.92 -2.56 -14.32
N GLU A 139 16.97 -2.89 -13.57
CA GLU A 139 18.01 -3.83 -13.98
C GLU A 139 17.63 -5.30 -13.75
N GLY A 140 16.43 -5.55 -13.26
CA GLY A 140 15.95 -6.86 -12.87
C GLY A 140 16.47 -7.33 -11.51
N LEU A 141 15.90 -8.44 -11.02
CA LEU A 141 16.30 -9.11 -9.77
C LEU A 141 16.38 -10.62 -10.00
N SER A 142 17.14 -11.29 -9.13
CA SER A 142 16.96 -12.73 -8.96
C SER A 142 15.75 -13.00 -8.06
N MET A 143 15.13 -14.17 -8.17
CA MET A 143 14.02 -14.59 -7.30
C MET A 143 14.40 -14.51 -5.81
N GLN A 144 15.65 -14.84 -5.46
CA GLN A 144 16.13 -14.74 -4.09
C GLN A 144 16.17 -13.28 -3.59
N GLN A 145 16.56 -12.31 -4.44
CA GLN A 145 16.57 -10.89 -4.07
C GLN A 145 15.13 -10.37 -3.93
N LEU A 146 14.23 -10.76 -4.84
CA LEU A 146 12.83 -10.39 -4.79
C LEU A 146 12.15 -10.90 -3.50
N ARG A 147 12.34 -12.17 -3.18
CA ARG A 147 11.87 -12.74 -1.91
C ARG A 147 12.45 -12.01 -0.69
N GLY A 148 13.76 -11.77 -0.68
CA GLY A 148 14.40 -11.08 0.42
C GLY A 148 13.87 -9.65 0.62
N PHE A 149 13.51 -8.96 -0.46
CA PHE A 149 12.85 -7.65 -0.36
C PHE A 149 11.45 -7.75 0.26
N LEU A 150 10.59 -8.68 -0.23
CA LEU A 150 9.24 -8.85 0.27
C LEU A 150 9.23 -9.29 1.74
N ASP A 151 10.03 -10.30 2.09
CA ASP A 151 10.20 -10.80 3.45
C ASP A 151 10.60 -9.67 4.41
N SER A 152 11.67 -8.94 4.06
CA SER A 152 12.12 -7.78 4.84
C SER A 152 11.09 -6.64 4.90
N ALA A 153 10.27 -6.44 3.85
CA ALA A 153 9.22 -5.44 3.86
C ALA A 153 8.11 -5.83 4.85
N PHE A 154 7.64 -7.08 4.78
CA PHE A 154 6.58 -7.60 5.64
C PHE A 154 6.99 -7.60 7.12
N ASP A 155 8.23 -8.03 7.41
CA ASP A 155 8.78 -7.96 8.78
C ASP A 155 8.83 -6.53 9.31
N SER A 156 9.30 -5.58 8.49
CA SER A 156 9.39 -4.18 8.91
C SER A 156 8.01 -3.54 9.12
N PHE A 157 7.01 -3.90 8.31
CA PHE A 157 5.63 -3.45 8.51
C PHE A 157 5.06 -4.01 9.81
N THR A 158 5.22 -5.31 10.05
CA THR A 158 4.77 -5.94 11.30
C THR A 158 5.36 -5.24 12.51
N GLN A 159 6.68 -5.08 12.56
CA GLN A 159 7.37 -4.47 13.70
C GLN A 159 6.94 -3.03 13.95
N VAL A 160 6.85 -2.20 12.90
CA VAL A 160 6.50 -0.79 13.09
C VAL A 160 5.04 -0.62 13.50
N PHE A 161 4.12 -1.42 12.94
CA PHE A 161 2.71 -1.31 13.33
C PHE A 161 2.41 -1.93 14.70
N GLU A 162 3.15 -2.94 15.13
CA GLU A 162 3.12 -3.40 16.52
C GLU A 162 3.56 -2.29 17.50
N TYR A 163 4.61 -1.54 17.15
CA TYR A 163 5.05 -0.41 17.94
C TYR A 163 3.98 0.70 17.96
N ILE A 164 3.41 1.06 16.81
CA ILE A 164 2.35 2.07 16.70
C ILE A 164 1.12 1.66 17.52
N ALA A 165 0.71 0.39 17.48
CA ALA A 165 -0.40 -0.12 18.27
C ALA A 165 -0.17 0.01 19.78
N GLN A 166 1.07 -0.17 20.25
CA GLN A 166 1.44 0.05 21.64
C GLN A 166 1.48 1.54 22.03
N ALA A 167 1.94 2.40 21.11
CA ALA A 167 2.01 3.84 21.33
C ALA A 167 0.62 4.51 21.27
N LEU A 168 -0.27 4.01 20.41
CA LEU A 168 -1.62 4.54 20.15
C LEU A 168 -2.70 3.47 20.45
N PRO A 169 -2.86 3.01 21.69
CA PRO A 169 -3.80 1.92 22.01
C PRO A 169 -5.26 2.28 21.73
N ALA A 170 -5.61 3.56 21.67
CA ALA A 170 -6.95 4.01 21.31
C ALA A 170 -7.32 3.69 19.84
N ALA A 171 -6.34 3.47 18.97
CA ALA A 171 -6.55 3.10 17.58
C ALA A 171 -6.88 1.61 17.39
N VAL A 172 -6.61 0.76 18.39
CA VAL A 172 -6.78 -0.69 18.35
C VAL A 172 -8.23 -1.03 18.67
N THR A 173 -9.03 -1.33 17.64
CA THR A 173 -10.48 -1.60 17.80
C THR A 173 -10.83 -3.08 17.79
N TRP A 174 -9.96 -3.95 17.28
CA TRP A 174 -10.21 -5.39 17.11
C TRP A 174 -10.12 -6.21 18.40
N GLU A 175 -9.42 -5.74 19.43
CA GLU A 175 -9.36 -6.41 20.73
C GLU A 175 -10.66 -6.29 21.52
N ASN A 176 -11.46 -5.25 21.25
CA ASN A 176 -12.70 -4.98 21.98
C ASN A 176 -13.91 -5.80 21.48
N ASN A 177 -13.77 -6.58 20.40
CA ASN A 177 -14.86 -7.39 19.82
C ASN A 177 -14.99 -8.79 20.44
N ASN A 178 -14.17 -9.15 21.44
CA ASN A 178 -14.18 -10.45 22.11
C ASN A 178 -14.70 -10.40 23.57
N ALA A 179 -15.40 -9.34 23.97
CA ALA A 179 -15.97 -9.22 25.31
C ALA A 179 -17.49 -9.45 25.32
#